data_d2383cc1da0e47968c9ef70aba2dfc1b
#
_entry.id   d2383cc1da0e47968c9ef70aba2dfc1b
#
_cell.length_a   1.000
_cell.length_b   1.000
_cell.length_c   1.000
_cell.angle_alpha   90.00
_cell.angle_beta   90.00
_cell.angle_gamma   90.00
#
_symmetry.space_group_name_H-M   'P 1'
#
loop_
_entity.id
_entity.type
_entity.pdbx_description
1 polymer ?
#
loop_
_entity_poly.entity_id
_entity_poly.type
_entity_poly.pdbx_seq_one_letter_code
_entity_poly.pdbx_strand_id
1 'polypeptide(L)'
;MPINTDRILTTHVGSLPRSERLIRANAARRDGSIDEADFQKILTEETQAVVDRQVEIGIDIVNDGEYGHAMSQAVDYGAWWHYSFARTGGLKLLTEGNPANEVHRSEPGKLKYTSFADRRDWTRFQDFYTAELDLGNDPDRSFPVAVAPLTYQGQDEVGRDVRNLAAATDGKGAHSAFVAALSPGSAARVGNLYYPTDKEHIYAWADVLKEEYKAITDAGFTLQIDDPSVAEGWDQINPEPSVSDYLDFIQVAVDALNYALEDIPTEQTRFHLCWGSWHGPHSTDLEFKHLADTLLSIDAAGYTFEAANARHAHEWKVWENLELPEGKYVIPGVVSHSTNLIEHPELVAQRIEQFAQVVGKENVVASTDCGLGGRLHPDLAWAKLESLATGARIASERLFG
;
A
#
# COMPACT_ATOMS: atom_id res chain seq x y z
N MET A 1 11.50 16.60 13.90
CA MET A 1 10.82 16.77 15.23
C MET A 1 10.13 15.46 15.56
N PRO A 2 9.96 15.07 16.83
CA PRO A 2 9.21 13.84 17.17
C PRO A 2 7.79 13.91 16.62
N ILE A 3 7.27 12.76 16.15
CA ILE A 3 5.88 12.68 15.65
C ILE A 3 4.87 12.70 16.79
N ASN A 4 5.23 12.12 17.95
CA ASN A 4 4.40 12.07 19.15
C ASN A 4 4.98 12.97 20.26
N THR A 5 4.12 13.70 20.96
CA THR A 5 4.52 14.55 22.08
C THR A 5 3.83 14.16 23.40
N ASP A 6 2.65 13.59 23.35
CA ASP A 6 1.80 13.31 24.53
C ASP A 6 1.07 11.98 24.46
N ARG A 7 1.01 11.33 23.31
CA ARG A 7 0.39 10.02 23.09
C ARG A 7 0.90 9.32 21.84
N ILE A 8 0.62 8.04 21.70
CA ILE A 8 0.80 7.29 20.45
C ILE A 8 -0.32 7.68 19.49
N LEU A 9 0.03 8.20 18.32
CA LEU A 9 -0.91 8.44 17.24
C LEU A 9 -1.30 7.14 16.53
N THR A 10 -2.49 7.14 15.96
CA THR A 10 -3.06 5.99 15.22
C THR A 10 -3.30 6.33 13.76
N THR A 11 -3.10 5.35 12.90
CA THR A 11 -3.38 5.42 11.46
C THR A 11 -3.74 4.04 10.93
N HIS A 12 -3.83 3.91 9.62
CA HIS A 12 -3.93 2.63 8.88
C HIS A 12 -3.23 2.79 7.52
N VAL A 13 -3.22 1.71 6.71
CA VAL A 13 -2.44 1.71 5.45
C VAL A 13 -3.22 2.25 4.24
N GLY A 14 -4.50 2.58 4.37
CA GLY A 14 -5.22 3.26 3.30
C GLY A 14 -6.58 2.63 3.01
N SER A 15 -6.61 1.52 2.31
CA SER A 15 -7.87 0.92 1.84
C SER A 15 -8.79 0.52 2.98
N LEU A 16 -10.02 1.05 2.96
CA LEU A 16 -11.09 0.74 3.91
C LEU A 16 -12.28 0.10 3.19
N PRO A 17 -13.13 -0.67 3.92
CA PRO A 17 -14.28 -1.32 3.32
C PRO A 17 -15.24 -0.31 2.66
N ARG A 18 -15.52 -0.49 1.37
CA ARG A 18 -16.51 0.30 0.64
C ARG A 18 -17.92 -0.11 1.09
N SER A 19 -18.79 0.90 1.18
CA SER A 19 -20.22 0.62 1.39
C SER A 19 -20.83 -0.09 0.18
N GLU A 20 -21.90 -0.85 0.39
CA GLU A 20 -22.64 -1.43 -0.71
C GLU A 20 -23.19 -0.37 -1.69
N ARG A 21 -23.48 0.84 -1.19
CA ARG A 21 -23.93 1.96 -2.00
C ARG A 21 -22.84 2.37 -2.99
N LEU A 22 -21.59 2.52 -2.53
CA LEU A 22 -20.47 2.89 -3.39
C LEU A 22 -20.14 1.78 -4.40
N ILE A 23 -20.15 0.50 -3.99
CA ILE A 23 -19.93 -0.64 -4.90
C ILE A 23 -20.98 -0.65 -6.00
N ARG A 24 -22.27 -0.48 -5.66
CA ARG A 24 -23.35 -0.39 -6.64
C ARG A 24 -23.22 0.83 -7.55
N ALA A 25 -22.81 1.97 -7.02
CA ALA A 25 -22.59 3.18 -7.82
C ALA A 25 -21.45 2.99 -8.83
N ASN A 26 -20.35 2.35 -8.44
CA ASN A 26 -19.26 2.00 -9.37
C ASN A 26 -19.73 1.08 -10.50
N ALA A 27 -20.57 0.08 -10.20
CA ALA A 27 -21.15 -0.80 -11.20
C ALA A 27 -22.10 -0.03 -12.16
N ALA A 28 -22.98 0.79 -11.61
CA ALA A 28 -23.95 1.60 -12.37
C ALA A 28 -23.28 2.67 -13.25
N ARG A 29 -22.17 3.26 -12.77
CA ARG A 29 -21.33 4.18 -13.59
C ARG A 29 -20.72 3.43 -14.78
N ARG A 30 -20.22 2.24 -14.57
CA ARG A 30 -19.55 1.42 -15.58
C ARG A 30 -20.50 0.94 -16.68
N ASP A 31 -21.76 0.60 -16.33
CA ASP A 31 -22.79 0.19 -17.28
C ASP A 31 -23.63 1.37 -17.84
N GLY A 32 -23.32 2.61 -17.41
CA GLY A 32 -24.00 3.83 -17.88
C GLY A 32 -25.39 4.06 -17.27
N SER A 33 -25.77 3.34 -16.21
CA SER A 33 -27.06 3.49 -15.52
C SER A 33 -27.17 4.76 -14.68
N ILE A 34 -26.03 5.33 -14.26
CA ILE A 34 -25.93 6.66 -13.63
C ILE A 34 -24.91 7.52 -14.37
N ASP A 35 -25.13 8.84 -14.34
CA ASP A 35 -24.17 9.77 -14.90
C ASP A 35 -23.02 10.08 -13.94
N GLU A 36 -21.99 10.77 -14.44
CA GLU A 36 -20.81 11.11 -13.66
C GLU A 36 -21.13 12.04 -12.49
N ALA A 37 -22.08 12.96 -12.63
CA ALA A 37 -22.44 13.91 -11.58
C ALA A 37 -23.11 13.18 -10.40
N ASP A 38 -23.99 12.24 -10.65
CA ASP A 38 -24.62 11.40 -9.63
C ASP A 38 -23.58 10.53 -8.93
N PHE A 39 -22.65 9.93 -9.70
CA PHE A 39 -21.55 9.16 -9.11
C PHE A 39 -20.68 10.03 -8.20
N GLN A 40 -20.27 11.21 -8.64
CA GLN A 40 -19.43 12.13 -7.85
C GLN A 40 -20.11 12.55 -6.56
N LYS A 41 -21.41 12.80 -6.57
CA LYS A 41 -22.17 13.08 -5.36
C LYS A 41 -22.11 11.93 -4.36
N ILE A 42 -22.34 10.69 -4.84
CA ILE A 42 -22.26 9.50 -3.98
C ILE A 42 -20.84 9.35 -3.42
N LEU A 43 -19.82 9.47 -4.24
CA LEU A 43 -18.43 9.34 -3.80
C LEU A 43 -18.08 10.38 -2.73
N THR A 44 -18.49 11.64 -2.89
CA THR A 44 -18.25 12.70 -1.89
C THR A 44 -18.94 12.38 -0.57
N GLU A 45 -20.20 11.95 -0.59
CA GLU A 45 -20.95 11.59 0.62
C GLU A 45 -20.33 10.37 1.33
N GLU A 46 -19.89 9.36 0.58
CA GLU A 46 -19.23 8.17 1.14
C GLU A 46 -17.82 8.48 1.69
N THR A 47 -17.06 9.37 1.03
CA THR A 47 -15.77 9.85 1.55
C THR A 47 -15.96 10.60 2.87
N GLN A 48 -16.98 11.45 2.96
CA GLN A 48 -17.33 12.11 4.23
C GLN A 48 -17.64 11.08 5.32
N ALA A 49 -18.48 10.10 5.02
CA ALA A 49 -18.91 9.09 5.99
C ALA A 49 -17.72 8.23 6.51
N VAL A 50 -16.79 7.86 5.62
CA VAL A 50 -15.62 7.05 6.03
C VAL A 50 -14.64 7.84 6.87
N VAL A 51 -14.44 9.13 6.60
CA VAL A 51 -13.61 10.01 7.45
C VAL A 51 -14.27 10.23 8.81
N ASP A 52 -15.57 10.52 8.84
CA ASP A 52 -16.30 10.69 10.10
C ASP A 52 -16.17 9.44 10.98
N ARG A 53 -16.30 8.26 10.41
CA ARG A 53 -16.16 7.01 11.15
C ARG A 53 -14.76 6.76 11.68
N GLN A 54 -13.71 7.09 10.91
CA GLN A 54 -12.32 7.01 11.38
C GLN A 54 -12.10 7.90 12.61
N VAL A 55 -12.55 9.15 12.56
CA VAL A 55 -12.43 10.10 13.67
C VAL A 55 -13.24 9.62 14.88
N GLU A 56 -14.46 9.16 14.68
CA GLU A 56 -15.35 8.66 15.76
C GLU A 56 -14.73 7.51 16.55
N ILE A 57 -14.05 6.57 15.88
CA ILE A 57 -13.40 5.43 16.54
C ILE A 57 -12.01 5.76 17.11
N GLY A 58 -11.49 6.98 16.86
CA GLY A 58 -10.24 7.46 17.43
C GLY A 58 -9.01 7.20 16.56
N ILE A 59 -9.15 7.19 15.23
CA ILE A 59 -8.01 7.24 14.30
C ILE A 59 -7.56 8.68 14.15
N ASP A 60 -6.28 8.96 14.41
CA ASP A 60 -5.69 10.30 14.40
C ASP A 60 -5.30 10.78 13.01
N ILE A 61 -4.69 9.91 12.20
CA ILE A 61 -4.23 10.20 10.84
C ILE A 61 -5.11 9.43 9.88
N VAL A 62 -6.07 10.13 9.28
CA VAL A 62 -7.15 9.56 8.46
C VAL A 62 -6.85 9.60 6.96
N ASN A 63 -7.65 8.88 6.16
CA ASN A 63 -7.66 9.03 4.71
C ASN A 63 -9.08 8.90 4.13
N ASP A 64 -9.20 8.99 2.80
CA ASP A 64 -10.45 8.83 2.04
C ASP A 64 -10.93 7.38 1.89
N GLY A 65 -10.26 6.40 2.54
CA GLY A 65 -10.51 4.96 2.38
C GLY A 65 -10.15 4.40 1.01
N GLU A 66 -9.46 5.19 0.17
CA GLU A 66 -9.20 4.90 -1.25
C GLU A 66 -10.51 4.73 -2.06
N TYR A 67 -11.56 5.44 -1.68
CA TYR A 67 -12.89 5.29 -2.29
C TYR A 67 -12.93 5.78 -3.73
N GLY A 68 -12.01 6.66 -4.13
CA GLY A 68 -11.78 7.06 -5.51
C GLY A 68 -11.26 5.94 -6.41
N HIS A 69 -10.68 4.88 -5.83
CA HIS A 69 -10.23 3.67 -6.53
C HIS A 69 -11.38 2.67 -6.62
N ALA A 70 -11.89 2.46 -7.82
CA ALA A 70 -13.08 1.62 -8.04
C ALA A 70 -12.78 0.16 -7.70
N MET A 71 -13.69 -0.47 -6.93
CA MET A 71 -13.72 -1.91 -6.72
C MET A 71 -14.90 -2.53 -7.46
N SER A 72 -14.69 -3.73 -8.02
CA SER A 72 -15.74 -4.47 -8.73
C SER A 72 -16.65 -5.26 -7.79
N GLN A 73 -16.16 -5.58 -6.60
CA GLN A 73 -16.84 -6.37 -5.57
C GLN A 73 -16.27 -6.07 -4.19
N ALA A 74 -16.87 -6.62 -3.13
CA ALA A 74 -16.46 -6.38 -1.75
C ALA A 74 -15.02 -6.86 -1.43
N VAL A 75 -14.57 -7.95 -2.08
CA VAL A 75 -13.19 -8.42 -2.05
C VAL A 75 -12.57 -8.16 -3.43
N ASP A 76 -11.59 -7.29 -3.50
CA ASP A 76 -10.90 -6.92 -4.73
C ASP A 76 -9.42 -6.65 -4.43
N TYR A 77 -8.57 -7.60 -4.80
CA TYR A 77 -7.13 -7.53 -4.56
C TYR A 77 -6.39 -6.61 -5.54
N GLY A 78 -7.05 -6.08 -6.55
CA GLY A 78 -6.43 -5.28 -7.61
C GLY A 78 -6.69 -3.78 -7.53
N ALA A 79 -7.63 -3.31 -6.72
CA ALA A 79 -8.08 -1.92 -6.72
C ALA A 79 -6.95 -0.91 -6.44
N TRP A 80 -6.03 -1.23 -5.53
CA TRP A 80 -4.87 -0.42 -5.16
C TRP A 80 -3.88 -0.20 -6.33
N TRP A 81 -3.91 -1.05 -7.34
CA TRP A 81 -3.00 -1.03 -8.50
C TRP A 81 -3.69 -0.55 -9.78
N HIS A 82 -4.90 -1.06 -10.05
CA HIS A 82 -5.63 -0.81 -11.30
C HIS A 82 -5.97 0.68 -11.54
N TYR A 83 -6.11 1.47 -10.50
CA TYR A 83 -6.40 2.89 -10.63
C TYR A 83 -5.31 3.64 -11.41
N SER A 84 -4.05 3.26 -11.21
CA SER A 84 -2.91 3.88 -11.88
C SER A 84 -2.94 3.68 -13.39
N PHE A 85 -3.44 2.54 -13.85
CA PHE A 85 -3.58 2.25 -15.26
C PHE A 85 -4.65 3.12 -15.93
N ALA A 86 -5.76 3.36 -15.24
CA ALA A 86 -6.81 4.26 -15.72
C ALA A 86 -6.34 5.72 -15.81
N ARG A 87 -5.35 6.11 -15.00
CA ARG A 87 -4.74 7.46 -14.96
C ARG A 87 -3.51 7.61 -15.86
N THR A 88 -3.16 6.57 -16.64
CA THR A 88 -1.92 6.56 -17.44
C THR A 88 -2.20 6.25 -18.90
N GLY A 89 -1.79 7.16 -19.78
CA GLY A 89 -1.78 6.94 -21.23
C GLY A 89 -0.55 6.12 -21.69
N GLY A 90 -0.62 5.58 -22.92
CA GLY A 90 0.46 4.74 -23.47
C GLY A 90 0.31 3.25 -23.17
N LEU A 91 -0.72 2.87 -22.40
CA LEU A 91 -1.03 1.49 -22.03
C LEU A 91 -2.08 0.87 -22.94
N LYS A 92 -2.00 -0.44 -23.14
CA LYS A 92 -3.01 -1.23 -23.86
C LYS A 92 -3.21 -2.58 -23.18
N LEU A 93 -4.46 -3.01 -23.05
CA LEU A 93 -4.77 -4.37 -22.62
C LEU A 93 -4.48 -5.35 -23.77
N LEU A 94 -3.67 -6.38 -23.50
CA LEU A 94 -3.38 -7.46 -24.45
C LEU A 94 -3.82 -8.78 -23.83
N THR A 95 -4.68 -9.50 -24.56
CA THR A 95 -5.11 -10.86 -24.18
C THR A 95 -4.09 -11.93 -24.60
N GLU A 96 -3.30 -11.65 -25.63
CA GLU A 96 -2.24 -12.54 -26.14
C GLU A 96 -0.90 -11.80 -26.24
N GLY A 97 0.20 -12.51 -26.00
CA GLY A 97 1.54 -11.94 -26.14
C GLY A 97 1.90 -10.88 -25.09
N ASN A 98 1.25 -10.90 -23.91
CA ASN A 98 1.57 -10.01 -22.82
C ASN A 98 2.85 -10.47 -22.10
N PRO A 99 3.94 -9.68 -22.10
CA PRO A 99 5.19 -10.06 -21.44
C PRO A 99 5.06 -10.33 -19.93
N ALA A 100 4.10 -9.71 -19.25
CA ALA A 100 3.85 -9.93 -17.82
C ALA A 100 3.34 -11.36 -17.51
N ASN A 101 2.81 -12.07 -18.51
CA ASN A 101 2.33 -13.45 -18.38
C ASN A 101 3.40 -14.49 -18.76
N GLU A 102 4.60 -14.07 -19.17
CA GLU A 102 5.67 -14.99 -19.55
C GLU A 102 6.33 -15.62 -18.32
N VAL A 103 6.60 -16.92 -18.44
CA VAL A 103 7.37 -17.64 -17.42
C VAL A 103 8.86 -17.43 -17.68
N HIS A 104 9.54 -16.84 -16.70
CA HIS A 104 10.98 -16.59 -16.74
C HIS A 104 11.73 -17.44 -15.73
N ARG A 105 12.97 -17.78 -16.06
CA ARG A 105 13.93 -18.37 -15.12
C ARG A 105 15.13 -17.46 -15.02
N SER A 106 15.27 -16.87 -13.82
CA SER A 106 16.36 -15.96 -13.51
C SER A 106 17.68 -16.68 -13.32
N GLU A 107 18.77 -16.02 -13.68
CA GLU A 107 20.14 -16.45 -13.44
C GLU A 107 20.84 -15.45 -12.50
N PRO A 108 21.91 -15.84 -11.78
CA PRO A 108 22.70 -14.92 -10.97
C PRO A 108 23.11 -13.66 -11.74
N GLY A 109 22.84 -12.48 -11.17
CA GLY A 109 23.10 -11.18 -11.80
C GLY A 109 22.19 -10.82 -12.98
N LYS A 110 21.17 -11.64 -13.30
CA LYS A 110 20.20 -11.41 -14.37
C LYS A 110 18.79 -11.76 -13.91
N LEU A 111 18.32 -11.03 -12.94
CA LEU A 111 17.00 -11.26 -12.38
C LEU A 111 15.90 -10.66 -13.26
N LYS A 112 14.77 -11.36 -13.35
CA LYS A 112 13.56 -10.91 -14.03
C LYS A 112 12.34 -11.49 -13.33
N TYR A 113 11.28 -10.70 -13.21
CA TYR A 113 10.00 -11.20 -12.73
C TYR A 113 9.45 -12.29 -13.66
N THR A 114 9.01 -13.40 -13.08
CA THR A 114 8.21 -14.40 -13.77
C THR A 114 6.72 -14.03 -13.72
N SER A 115 5.85 -14.76 -14.43
CA SER A 115 4.42 -14.56 -14.34
C SER A 115 3.90 -14.69 -12.90
N PHE A 116 2.79 -14.03 -12.58
CA PHE A 116 2.17 -14.14 -11.26
C PHE A 116 1.84 -15.58 -10.87
N ALA A 117 1.38 -16.40 -11.81
CA ALA A 117 1.04 -17.80 -11.57
C ALA A 117 2.28 -18.71 -11.33
N ASP A 118 3.48 -18.25 -11.71
CA ASP A 118 4.73 -18.99 -11.54
C ASP A 118 5.54 -18.52 -10.31
N ARG A 119 4.94 -17.75 -9.41
CA ARG A 119 5.54 -17.38 -8.12
C ARG A 119 5.88 -18.62 -7.31
N ARG A 120 6.95 -18.54 -6.51
CA ARG A 120 7.47 -19.70 -5.78
C ARG A 120 6.49 -20.21 -4.72
N ASP A 121 5.83 -19.32 -3.97
CA ASP A 121 4.81 -19.72 -2.99
C ASP A 121 3.58 -20.30 -3.68
N TRP A 122 3.14 -19.74 -4.81
CA TRP A 122 2.01 -20.25 -5.59
C TRP A 122 2.27 -21.62 -6.19
N THR A 123 3.44 -21.86 -6.75
CA THR A 123 3.80 -23.16 -7.28
C THR A 123 3.95 -24.21 -6.18
N ARG A 124 4.41 -23.79 -4.99
CA ARG A 124 4.53 -24.68 -3.83
C ARG A 124 3.18 -25.10 -3.25
N PHE A 125 2.19 -24.21 -3.25
CA PHE A 125 0.85 -24.43 -2.68
C PHE A 125 -0.25 -24.29 -3.75
N GLN A 126 0.00 -24.84 -4.93
CA GLN A 126 -0.86 -24.66 -6.10
C GLN A 126 -2.33 -25.04 -5.83
N ASP A 127 -2.58 -26.15 -5.15
CA ASP A 127 -3.96 -26.60 -4.85
C ASP A 127 -4.68 -25.60 -3.96
N PHE A 128 -4.01 -25.01 -2.97
CA PHE A 128 -4.56 -23.97 -2.11
C PHE A 128 -4.90 -22.72 -2.92
N TYR A 129 -3.96 -22.20 -3.70
CA TYR A 129 -4.19 -20.98 -4.47
C TYR A 129 -5.27 -21.13 -5.53
N THR A 130 -5.43 -22.31 -6.10
CA THR A 130 -6.49 -22.63 -7.07
C THR A 130 -7.86 -22.73 -6.40
N ALA A 131 -7.93 -23.30 -5.18
CA ALA A 131 -9.20 -23.57 -4.50
C ALA A 131 -9.74 -22.34 -3.73
N GLU A 132 -8.87 -21.57 -3.07
CA GLU A 132 -9.28 -20.58 -2.06
C GLU A 132 -9.23 -19.14 -2.54
N LEU A 133 -8.35 -18.80 -3.46
CA LEU A 133 -8.11 -17.39 -3.77
C LEU A 133 -8.57 -16.94 -5.16
N ASP A 134 -8.88 -17.86 -6.08
CA ASP A 134 -9.26 -17.55 -7.47
C ASP A 134 -8.39 -16.46 -8.14
N LEU A 135 -7.16 -16.30 -7.63
CA LEU A 135 -6.23 -15.24 -8.05
C LEU A 135 -5.50 -15.57 -9.35
N GLY A 136 -5.58 -16.82 -9.82
CA GLY A 136 -4.76 -17.30 -10.93
C GLY A 136 -5.51 -17.86 -12.13
N ASN A 137 -6.80 -18.09 -12.04
CA ASN A 137 -7.56 -18.86 -13.04
C ASN A 137 -8.47 -18.02 -13.94
N ASP A 138 -8.42 -16.69 -13.85
CA ASP A 138 -9.12 -15.87 -14.80
C ASP A 138 -8.21 -15.63 -16.03
N PRO A 139 -8.39 -16.40 -17.13
CA PRO A 139 -7.60 -16.22 -18.35
C PRO A 139 -7.91 -14.85 -19.00
N ASP A 140 -8.98 -14.18 -18.60
CA ASP A 140 -9.38 -12.87 -19.08
C ASP A 140 -8.79 -11.71 -18.27
N ARG A 141 -8.00 -11.96 -17.22
CA ARG A 141 -7.21 -10.94 -16.53
C ARG A 141 -6.08 -10.46 -17.42
N SER A 142 -6.43 -9.55 -18.28
CA SER A 142 -5.48 -8.79 -19.08
C SER A 142 -4.79 -7.73 -18.22
N PHE A 143 -3.50 -7.88 -17.95
CA PHE A 143 -2.70 -6.77 -17.46
C PHE A 143 -2.39 -5.82 -18.62
N PRO A 144 -2.32 -4.49 -18.37
CA PRO A 144 -1.91 -3.56 -19.40
C PRO A 144 -0.44 -3.76 -19.77
N VAL A 145 -0.09 -3.28 -20.96
CA VAL A 145 1.27 -3.31 -21.51
C VAL A 145 1.61 -1.91 -22.01
N ALA A 146 2.80 -1.42 -21.71
CA ALA A 146 3.31 -0.19 -22.27
C ALA A 146 3.63 -0.40 -23.76
N VAL A 147 2.89 0.28 -24.64
CA VAL A 147 3.02 0.19 -26.11
C VAL A 147 3.36 1.54 -26.77
N ALA A 148 3.40 2.61 -25.99
CA ALA A 148 3.72 3.97 -26.38
C ALA A 148 4.33 4.72 -25.19
N PRO A 149 4.85 5.96 -25.35
CA PRO A 149 5.31 6.76 -24.22
C PRO A 149 4.20 6.89 -23.16
N LEU A 150 4.57 6.64 -21.91
CA LEU A 150 3.65 6.82 -20.78
C LEU A 150 3.41 8.31 -20.52
N THR A 151 2.17 8.67 -20.22
CA THR A 151 1.76 10.04 -19.90
C THR A 151 0.76 10.04 -18.77
N TYR A 152 0.84 11.00 -17.85
CA TYR A 152 -0.16 11.11 -16.79
C TYR A 152 -1.46 11.70 -17.37
N GLN A 153 -2.59 11.12 -16.96
CA GLN A 153 -3.95 11.51 -17.40
C GLN A 153 -4.93 11.58 -16.22
N GLY A 154 -4.44 11.50 -14.99
CA GLY A 154 -5.25 11.41 -13.76
C GLY A 154 -5.48 12.73 -13.04
N GLN A 155 -5.27 13.88 -13.69
CA GLN A 155 -5.34 15.20 -13.04
C GLN A 155 -6.74 15.48 -12.44
N ASP A 156 -7.79 15.10 -13.14
CA ASP A 156 -9.17 15.31 -12.68
C ASP A 156 -9.51 14.39 -11.52
N GLU A 157 -9.09 13.13 -11.59
CA GLU A 157 -9.33 12.12 -10.56
C GLU A 157 -8.58 12.43 -9.26
N VAL A 158 -7.27 12.68 -9.31
CA VAL A 158 -6.50 13.05 -8.11
C VAL A 158 -7.00 14.37 -7.53
N GLY A 159 -7.32 15.36 -8.39
CA GLY A 159 -7.90 16.63 -7.97
C GLY A 159 -9.26 16.46 -7.28
N ARG A 160 -10.09 15.54 -7.73
CA ARG A 160 -11.34 15.16 -7.07
C ARG A 160 -11.07 14.51 -5.71
N ASP A 161 -10.16 13.53 -5.65
CA ASP A 161 -9.89 12.77 -4.43
C ASP A 161 -9.35 13.67 -3.32
N VAL A 162 -8.40 14.55 -3.63
CA VAL A 162 -7.89 15.52 -2.63
C VAL A 162 -8.94 16.55 -2.20
N ARG A 163 -9.82 17.03 -3.11
CA ARG A 163 -10.92 17.93 -2.72
C ARG A 163 -11.94 17.25 -1.80
N ASN A 164 -12.31 16.00 -2.09
CA ASN A 164 -13.23 15.23 -1.25
C ASN A 164 -12.64 15.01 0.14
N LEU A 165 -11.36 14.65 0.24
CA LEU A 165 -10.69 14.45 1.52
C LEU A 165 -10.56 15.77 2.30
N ALA A 166 -10.20 16.87 1.63
CA ALA A 166 -10.13 18.19 2.24
C ALA A 166 -11.48 18.61 2.86
N ALA A 167 -12.57 18.46 2.10
CA ALA A 167 -13.91 18.75 2.59
C ALA A 167 -14.32 17.83 3.75
N ALA A 168 -13.94 16.55 3.68
CA ALA A 168 -14.30 15.58 4.71
C ALA A 168 -13.53 15.77 6.03
N THR A 169 -12.32 16.33 6.00
CA THR A 169 -11.48 16.55 7.20
C THR A 169 -11.67 17.93 7.82
N ASP A 170 -12.29 18.88 7.12
CA ASP A 170 -12.48 20.25 7.60
C ASP A 170 -13.27 20.29 8.91
N GLY A 171 -12.65 20.83 9.97
CA GLY A 171 -13.25 20.99 11.29
C GLY A 171 -13.53 19.69 12.07
N LYS A 172 -13.01 18.53 11.64
CA LYS A 172 -13.34 17.22 12.24
C LYS A 172 -12.43 16.78 13.40
N GLY A 173 -11.33 17.47 13.66
CA GLY A 173 -10.42 17.16 14.78
C GLY A 173 -9.47 15.98 14.49
N ALA A 174 -9.35 15.51 13.26
CA ALA A 174 -8.26 14.64 12.84
C ALA A 174 -6.91 15.35 13.04
N HIS A 175 -5.88 14.60 13.45
CA HIS A 175 -4.54 15.15 13.61
C HIS A 175 -3.94 15.58 12.26
N SER A 176 -4.06 14.71 11.26
CA SER A 176 -3.68 14.95 9.86
C SER A 176 -4.37 13.97 8.94
N ALA A 177 -4.13 14.10 7.63
CA ALA A 177 -4.66 13.16 6.64
C ALA A 177 -3.61 12.80 5.59
N PHE A 178 -3.79 11.64 4.93
CA PHE A 178 -2.90 11.15 3.88
C PHE A 178 -3.69 10.63 2.68
N VAL A 179 -3.01 10.58 1.54
CA VAL A 179 -3.49 9.92 0.32
C VAL A 179 -2.46 8.89 -0.12
N ALA A 180 -2.90 7.68 -0.44
CA ALA A 180 -2.03 6.61 -0.93
C ALA A 180 -1.85 6.72 -2.46
N ALA A 181 -0.63 6.47 -2.92
CA ALA A 181 -0.27 6.38 -4.32
C ALA A 181 0.72 5.23 -4.56
N LEU A 182 0.72 4.70 -5.78
CA LEU A 182 1.57 3.57 -6.16
C LEU A 182 3.02 4.01 -6.39
N SER A 183 3.98 3.11 -6.11
CA SER A 183 5.40 3.31 -6.46
C SER A 183 5.68 3.05 -7.94
N PRO A 184 6.74 3.66 -8.52
CA PRO A 184 7.19 3.35 -9.89
C PRO A 184 7.57 1.87 -10.08
N GLY A 185 8.23 1.27 -9.09
CA GLY A 185 8.62 -0.14 -9.11
C GLY A 185 7.43 -1.07 -9.22
N SER A 186 6.37 -0.78 -8.46
CA SER A 186 5.12 -1.56 -8.50
C SER A 186 4.32 -1.33 -9.78
N ALA A 187 4.25 -0.08 -10.26
CA ALA A 187 3.57 0.25 -11.51
C ALA A 187 4.23 -0.43 -12.73
N ALA A 188 5.55 -0.49 -12.75
CA ALA A 188 6.33 -1.09 -13.85
C ALA A 188 6.28 -2.63 -13.91
N ARG A 189 5.58 -3.31 -12.98
CA ARG A 189 5.37 -4.77 -13.05
C ARG A 189 4.36 -5.20 -14.12
N VAL A 190 3.85 -4.26 -14.91
CA VAL A 190 3.09 -4.52 -16.14
C VAL A 190 4.03 -4.83 -17.32
N GLY A 191 3.47 -5.37 -18.41
CA GLY A 191 4.25 -5.68 -19.62
C GLY A 191 4.88 -4.43 -20.25
N ASN A 192 6.06 -4.60 -20.84
CA ASN A 192 6.76 -3.55 -21.57
C ASN A 192 7.09 -3.99 -23.00
N LEU A 193 6.52 -3.34 -23.99
CA LEU A 193 6.80 -3.53 -25.42
C LEU A 193 7.30 -2.25 -26.11
N TYR A 194 7.44 -1.14 -25.37
CA TYR A 194 7.84 0.13 -25.91
C TYR A 194 9.26 0.56 -25.50
N TYR A 195 9.58 0.48 -24.22
CA TYR A 195 10.87 0.94 -23.70
C TYR A 195 11.95 -0.09 -23.93
N PRO A 196 13.17 0.34 -24.35
CA PRO A 196 14.30 -0.57 -24.65
C PRO A 196 14.77 -1.40 -23.44
N THR A 197 14.64 -0.84 -22.22
CA THR A 197 15.10 -1.48 -20.97
C THR A 197 14.05 -1.35 -19.87
N ASP A 198 14.09 -2.27 -18.90
CA ASP A 198 13.25 -2.19 -17.71
C ASP A 198 13.54 -0.92 -16.89
N LYS A 199 14.81 -0.48 -16.86
CA LYS A 199 15.17 0.78 -16.19
C LYS A 199 14.43 1.98 -16.82
N GLU A 200 14.44 2.11 -18.15
CA GLU A 200 13.73 3.20 -18.85
C GLU A 200 12.22 3.12 -18.61
N HIS A 201 11.66 1.92 -18.54
CA HIS A 201 10.26 1.71 -18.22
C HIS A 201 9.91 2.16 -16.80
N ILE A 202 10.71 1.79 -15.80
CA ILE A 202 10.50 2.19 -14.39
C ILE A 202 10.61 3.72 -14.24
N TYR A 203 11.60 4.37 -14.90
CA TYR A 203 11.74 5.83 -14.85
C TYR A 203 10.61 6.55 -15.58
N ALA A 204 10.05 5.98 -16.65
CA ALA A 204 8.87 6.54 -17.30
C ALA A 204 7.64 6.49 -16.38
N TRP A 205 7.49 5.44 -15.56
CA TRP A 205 6.49 5.41 -14.51
C TRP A 205 6.77 6.42 -13.40
N ALA A 206 8.03 6.64 -13.04
CA ALA A 206 8.42 7.69 -12.09
C ALA A 206 8.00 9.09 -12.56
N ASP A 207 8.21 9.42 -13.84
CA ASP A 207 7.76 10.68 -14.43
C ASP A 207 6.23 10.85 -14.38
N VAL A 208 5.48 9.78 -14.66
CA VAL A 208 4.01 9.79 -14.60
C VAL A 208 3.51 10.00 -13.16
N LEU A 209 4.04 9.23 -12.22
CA LEU A 209 3.57 9.25 -10.84
C LEU A 209 4.00 10.51 -10.08
N LYS A 210 5.13 11.13 -10.45
CA LYS A 210 5.59 12.42 -9.90
C LYS A 210 4.52 13.50 -9.97
N GLU A 211 3.70 13.53 -11.05
CA GLU A 211 2.60 14.46 -11.18
C GLU A 211 1.50 14.23 -10.13
N GLU A 212 1.15 12.96 -9.87
CA GLU A 212 0.18 12.59 -8.85
C GLU A 212 0.71 12.90 -7.43
N TYR A 213 1.97 12.55 -7.15
CA TYR A 213 2.62 12.83 -5.86
C TYR A 213 2.58 14.32 -5.53
N LYS A 214 2.92 15.15 -6.52
CA LYS A 214 2.90 16.60 -6.37
C LYS A 214 1.47 17.13 -6.14
N ALA A 215 0.48 16.62 -6.85
CA ALA A 215 -0.91 17.05 -6.65
C ALA A 215 -1.42 16.75 -5.22
N ILE A 216 -1.00 15.64 -4.62
CA ILE A 216 -1.34 15.25 -3.25
C ILE A 216 -0.68 16.20 -2.23
N THR A 217 0.63 16.42 -2.37
CA THR A 217 1.40 17.23 -1.40
C THR A 217 1.12 18.73 -1.55
N ASP A 218 0.89 19.24 -2.75
CA ASP A 218 0.45 20.61 -2.99
C ASP A 218 -0.94 20.89 -2.37
N ALA A 219 -1.78 19.87 -2.21
CA ALA A 219 -3.06 19.96 -1.48
C ALA A 219 -2.88 19.95 0.05
N GLY A 220 -1.65 19.78 0.56
CA GLY A 220 -1.33 19.79 2.00
C GLY A 220 -1.47 18.43 2.69
N PHE A 221 -1.66 17.34 1.95
CA PHE A 221 -1.76 15.99 2.50
C PHE A 221 -0.41 15.29 2.56
N THR A 222 -0.28 14.32 3.48
CA THR A 222 0.83 13.39 3.47
C THR A 222 0.64 12.41 2.30
N LEU A 223 1.68 12.24 1.49
CA LEU A 223 1.76 11.24 0.45
C LEU A 223 2.19 9.91 1.08
N GLN A 224 1.40 8.84 0.91
CA GLN A 224 1.85 7.48 1.18
C GLN A 224 2.22 6.80 -0.14
N ILE A 225 3.41 6.21 -0.19
CA ILE A 225 3.84 5.39 -1.32
C ILE A 225 3.64 3.92 -0.98
N ASP A 226 2.78 3.24 -1.72
CA ASP A 226 2.57 1.79 -1.59
C ASP A 226 3.50 1.04 -2.53
N ASP A 227 4.43 0.25 -1.96
CA ASP A 227 5.42 -0.47 -2.75
C ASP A 227 5.61 -1.94 -2.36
N PRO A 228 4.80 -2.84 -2.90
CA PRO A 228 5.06 -4.27 -2.81
C PRO A 228 6.23 -4.75 -3.69
N SER A 229 6.72 -3.98 -4.65
CA SER A 229 7.81 -4.43 -5.51
C SER A 229 9.11 -4.69 -4.76
N VAL A 230 9.33 -4.00 -3.64
CA VAL A 230 10.53 -4.13 -2.81
C VAL A 230 10.54 -5.44 -1.99
N ALA A 231 9.40 -5.84 -1.43
CA ALA A 231 9.34 -7.05 -0.58
C ALA A 231 8.64 -8.23 -1.28
N GLU A 232 7.42 -8.03 -1.79
CA GLU A 232 6.63 -9.06 -2.45
C GLU A 232 7.28 -9.54 -3.76
N GLY A 233 8.03 -8.67 -4.43
CA GLY A 233 8.75 -8.99 -5.67
C GLY A 233 9.74 -10.14 -5.52
N TRP A 234 10.26 -10.39 -4.33
CA TRP A 234 11.16 -11.51 -4.03
C TRP A 234 10.57 -12.88 -4.42
N ASP A 235 9.31 -13.10 -4.09
CA ASP A 235 8.62 -14.34 -4.42
C ASP A 235 8.42 -14.55 -5.93
N GLN A 236 8.35 -13.44 -6.69
CA GLN A 236 8.17 -13.45 -8.16
C GLN A 236 9.47 -13.66 -8.94
N ILE A 237 10.60 -13.85 -8.28
CA ILE A 237 11.87 -14.25 -8.90
C ILE A 237 12.03 -15.77 -8.76
N ASN A 238 12.13 -16.50 -9.88
CA ASN A 238 12.19 -17.95 -9.89
C ASN A 238 13.34 -18.45 -10.78
N PRO A 239 14.29 -19.28 -10.29
CA PRO A 239 14.42 -19.76 -8.90
C PRO A 239 14.76 -18.65 -7.90
N GLU A 240 14.76 -18.99 -6.59
CA GLU A 240 15.13 -18.08 -5.52
C GLU A 240 16.53 -17.49 -5.75
N PRO A 241 16.68 -16.16 -5.81
CA PRO A 241 17.97 -15.52 -6.02
C PRO A 241 18.80 -15.49 -4.73
N SER A 242 20.06 -15.08 -4.83
CA SER A 242 20.78 -14.61 -3.64
C SER A 242 20.17 -13.29 -3.16
N VAL A 243 20.25 -13.03 -1.84
CA VAL A 243 19.77 -11.76 -1.27
C VAL A 243 20.51 -10.58 -1.91
N SER A 244 21.83 -10.71 -2.13
CA SER A 244 22.63 -9.66 -2.79
C SER A 244 22.13 -9.33 -4.19
N ASP A 245 21.91 -10.37 -5.03
CA ASP A 245 21.41 -10.14 -6.39
C ASP A 245 20.03 -9.49 -6.39
N TYR A 246 19.18 -9.86 -5.41
CA TYR A 246 17.86 -9.25 -5.28
C TYR A 246 17.92 -7.79 -4.86
N LEU A 247 18.76 -7.44 -3.89
CA LEU A 247 18.94 -6.05 -3.47
C LEU A 247 19.46 -5.19 -4.62
N ASP A 248 20.44 -5.68 -5.41
CA ASP A 248 20.91 -4.99 -6.61
C ASP A 248 19.78 -4.82 -7.66
N PHE A 249 18.91 -5.82 -7.80
CA PHE A 249 17.79 -5.78 -8.73
C PHE A 249 16.75 -4.72 -8.35
N ILE A 250 16.34 -4.64 -7.07
CA ILE A 250 15.34 -3.67 -6.61
C ILE A 250 15.90 -2.25 -6.47
N GLN A 251 17.24 -2.07 -6.42
CA GLN A 251 17.85 -0.76 -6.29
C GLN A 251 17.40 0.21 -7.40
N VAL A 252 17.18 -0.30 -8.61
CA VAL A 252 16.68 0.52 -9.74
C VAL A 252 15.28 1.10 -9.45
N ALA A 253 14.42 0.33 -8.78
CA ALA A 253 13.08 0.78 -8.39
C ALA A 253 13.16 1.82 -7.26
N VAL A 254 14.05 1.62 -6.28
CA VAL A 254 14.30 2.58 -5.20
C VAL A 254 14.86 3.90 -5.74
N ASP A 255 15.84 3.82 -6.64
CA ASP A 255 16.42 5.02 -7.29
C ASP A 255 15.36 5.80 -8.08
N ALA A 256 14.49 5.10 -8.82
CA ALA A 256 13.41 5.72 -9.58
C ALA A 256 12.33 6.33 -8.66
N LEU A 257 12.07 5.72 -7.51
CA LEU A 257 11.17 6.29 -6.51
C LEU A 257 11.77 7.57 -5.92
N ASN A 258 13.04 7.55 -5.48
CA ASN A 258 13.71 8.74 -4.94
C ASN A 258 13.79 9.87 -5.98
N TYR A 259 14.01 9.53 -7.26
CA TYR A 259 13.88 10.50 -8.36
C TYR A 259 12.47 11.11 -8.46
N ALA A 260 11.41 10.29 -8.31
CA ALA A 260 10.05 10.81 -8.33
C ALA A 260 9.73 11.69 -7.10
N LEU A 261 10.44 11.48 -5.98
CA LEU A 261 10.28 12.24 -4.73
C LEU A 261 11.18 13.48 -4.63
N GLU A 262 12.07 13.74 -5.59
CA GLU A 262 13.10 14.80 -5.52
C GLU A 262 12.54 16.20 -5.17
N ASP A 263 11.34 16.53 -5.68
CA ASP A 263 10.67 17.81 -5.43
C ASP A 263 9.57 17.72 -4.33
N ILE A 264 9.46 16.59 -3.64
CA ILE A 264 8.46 16.36 -2.61
C ILE A 264 9.09 16.52 -1.23
N PRO A 265 8.49 17.31 -0.30
CA PRO A 265 9.02 17.41 1.06
C PRO A 265 9.03 16.05 1.76
N THR A 266 10.19 15.64 2.25
CA THR A 266 10.36 14.34 2.93
C THR A 266 9.40 14.19 4.11
N GLU A 267 9.15 15.28 4.86
CA GLU A 267 8.23 15.32 6.01
C GLU A 267 6.75 15.13 5.62
N GLN A 268 6.41 15.28 4.34
CA GLN A 268 5.08 14.98 3.80
C GLN A 268 5.01 13.60 3.15
N THR A 269 6.05 12.77 3.27
CA THR A 269 6.09 11.46 2.63
C THR A 269 6.19 10.35 3.67
N ARG A 270 5.38 9.30 3.49
CA ARG A 270 5.53 8.03 4.18
C ARG A 270 5.53 6.87 3.17
N PHE A 271 6.29 5.84 3.46
CA PHE A 271 6.47 4.69 2.59
C PHE A 271 5.85 3.44 3.23
N HIS A 272 5.13 2.64 2.44
CA HIS A 272 4.56 1.37 2.87
C HIS A 272 5.26 0.19 2.18
N LEU A 273 6.02 -0.57 2.97
CA LEU A 273 6.62 -1.84 2.59
C LEU A 273 5.57 -2.94 2.73
N CYS A 274 5.28 -3.65 1.65
CA CYS A 274 4.25 -4.67 1.59
C CYS A 274 4.78 -6.00 1.04
N TRP A 275 4.46 -7.11 1.71
CA TRP A 275 4.75 -8.47 1.21
C TRP A 275 3.61 -9.08 0.41
N GLY A 276 2.59 -8.27 0.08
CA GLY A 276 1.36 -8.72 -0.57
C GLY A 276 0.24 -9.00 0.44
N SER A 277 -0.93 -8.48 0.17
CA SER A 277 -2.04 -8.48 1.14
C SER A 277 -3.08 -9.58 0.93
N TRP A 278 -2.76 -10.62 0.16
CA TRP A 278 -3.66 -11.77 0.03
C TRP A 278 -3.54 -12.72 1.23
N HIS A 279 -4.59 -13.50 1.49
CA HIS A 279 -4.63 -14.49 2.57
C HIS A 279 -3.97 -15.80 2.11
N GLY A 280 -2.66 -15.79 1.92
CA GLY A 280 -1.87 -16.92 1.48
C GLY A 280 -0.90 -17.44 2.53
N PRO A 281 -0.17 -18.53 2.23
CA PRO A 281 0.85 -19.08 3.11
C PRO A 281 2.03 -18.17 3.38
N HIS A 282 2.42 -17.30 2.42
CA HIS A 282 3.54 -16.37 2.53
C HIS A 282 4.86 -17.04 3.00
N SER A 283 5.08 -18.31 2.57
CA SER A 283 6.19 -19.12 3.08
C SER A 283 7.56 -18.75 2.50
N THR A 284 7.55 -17.93 1.46
CA THR A 284 8.74 -17.48 0.72
C THR A 284 9.10 -16.02 0.95
N ASP A 285 8.39 -15.31 1.83
CA ASP A 285 8.66 -13.90 2.11
C ASP A 285 10.13 -13.67 2.53
N LEU A 286 10.73 -12.62 1.98
CA LEU A 286 12.05 -12.18 2.39
C LEU A 286 11.97 -11.52 3.78
N GLU A 287 12.84 -11.96 4.70
CA GLU A 287 12.87 -11.42 6.06
C GLU A 287 13.23 -9.93 6.06
N PHE A 288 12.55 -9.15 6.90
CA PHE A 288 12.71 -7.69 7.02
C PHE A 288 14.16 -7.25 7.25
N LYS A 289 14.95 -8.04 7.99
CA LYS A 289 16.37 -7.73 8.25
C LYS A 289 17.21 -7.48 6.99
N HIS A 290 16.80 -8.07 5.85
CA HIS A 290 17.49 -7.89 4.58
C HIS A 290 17.03 -6.64 3.82
N LEU A 291 15.87 -6.10 4.16
CA LEU A 291 15.25 -4.96 3.50
C LEU A 291 15.37 -3.66 4.31
N ALA A 292 15.78 -3.74 5.57
CA ALA A 292 15.76 -2.61 6.50
C ALA A 292 16.61 -1.42 6.02
N ASP A 293 17.82 -1.66 5.53
CA ASP A 293 18.70 -0.60 5.01
C ASP A 293 18.12 0.00 3.71
N THR A 294 17.55 -0.83 2.83
CA THR A 294 16.86 -0.38 1.62
C THR A 294 15.66 0.50 1.97
N LEU A 295 14.86 0.08 2.94
CA LEU A 295 13.72 0.85 3.44
C LEU A 295 14.15 2.26 3.89
N LEU A 296 15.21 2.35 4.71
CA LEU A 296 15.71 3.62 5.24
C LEU A 296 16.40 4.51 4.20
N SER A 297 16.77 3.95 3.04
CA SER A 297 17.35 4.71 1.91
C SER A 297 16.28 5.43 1.06
N ILE A 298 15.01 5.17 1.28
CA ILE A 298 13.90 5.83 0.59
C ILE A 298 13.65 7.20 1.24
N ASP A 299 13.44 8.24 0.42
CA ASP A 299 13.23 9.62 0.85
C ASP A 299 11.82 9.85 1.44
N ALA A 300 11.56 9.22 2.58
CA ALA A 300 10.33 9.36 3.36
C ALA A 300 10.66 9.66 4.83
N ALA A 301 9.76 10.32 5.55
CA ALA A 301 9.88 10.51 7.00
C ALA A 301 9.26 9.34 7.78
N GLY A 302 8.16 8.77 7.30
CA GLY A 302 7.46 7.66 7.94
C GLY A 302 7.60 6.36 7.17
N TYR A 303 7.80 5.24 7.89
CA TYR A 303 7.90 3.90 7.29
C TYR A 303 6.88 2.97 7.90
N THR A 304 5.93 2.49 7.08
CA THR A 304 4.95 1.49 7.49
C THR A 304 5.29 0.11 6.91
N PHE A 305 5.11 -0.92 7.71
CA PHE A 305 5.44 -2.31 7.38
C PHE A 305 4.62 -3.27 8.23
N GLU A 306 4.53 -4.52 7.78
CA GLU A 306 3.82 -5.58 8.47
C GLU A 306 4.57 -6.02 9.74
N ALA A 307 3.88 -6.05 10.89
CA ALA A 307 4.44 -6.49 12.17
C ALA A 307 3.42 -7.15 13.12
N ALA A 308 2.17 -7.39 12.65
CA ALA A 308 1.13 -8.03 13.45
C ALA A 308 0.83 -9.47 13.03
N ASN A 309 1.04 -9.82 11.76
CA ASN A 309 0.78 -11.17 11.27
C ASN A 309 1.86 -12.18 11.73
N ALA A 310 1.53 -13.46 11.64
CA ALA A 310 2.38 -14.54 12.15
C ALA A 310 3.75 -14.65 11.44
N ARG A 311 3.92 -14.09 10.22
CA ARG A 311 5.17 -14.14 9.47
C ARG A 311 6.15 -13.08 9.94
N HIS A 312 5.67 -11.89 10.28
CA HIS A 312 6.50 -10.70 10.51
C HIS A 312 6.49 -10.22 11.97
N ALA A 313 5.59 -10.73 12.85
CA ALA A 313 5.43 -10.27 14.22
C ALA A 313 6.71 -10.37 15.09
N HIS A 314 7.68 -11.18 14.72
CA HIS A 314 8.95 -11.33 15.44
C HIS A 314 10.02 -10.33 14.99
N GLU A 315 9.83 -9.65 13.85
CA GLU A 315 10.86 -8.84 13.18
C GLU A 315 11.04 -7.44 13.79
N TRP A 316 10.23 -7.06 14.79
CA TRP A 316 10.49 -5.84 15.58
C TRP A 316 11.91 -5.82 16.18
N LYS A 317 12.52 -7.02 16.42
CA LYS A 317 13.88 -7.18 16.91
C LYS A 317 14.97 -6.66 15.96
N VAL A 318 14.66 -6.50 14.68
CA VAL A 318 15.61 -5.92 13.71
C VAL A 318 15.98 -4.51 14.15
N TRP A 319 15.03 -3.76 14.71
CA TRP A 319 15.19 -2.40 15.18
C TRP A 319 16.08 -2.28 16.44
N GLU A 320 16.36 -3.39 17.16
CA GLU A 320 17.33 -3.39 18.27
C GLU A 320 18.76 -3.06 17.79
N ASN A 321 19.08 -3.32 16.52
CA ASN A 321 20.38 -3.15 15.91
C ASN A 321 20.38 -2.15 14.74
N LEU A 322 19.29 -1.47 14.52
CA LEU A 322 19.11 -0.52 13.43
C LEU A 322 18.90 0.89 14.02
N GLU A 323 19.73 1.83 13.64
CA GLU A 323 19.57 3.23 14.05
C GLU A 323 18.52 3.91 13.17
N LEU A 324 17.44 4.39 13.78
CA LEU A 324 16.45 5.20 13.08
C LEU A 324 17.02 6.62 12.87
N PRO A 325 17.17 7.10 11.62
CA PRO A 325 17.73 8.43 11.38
C PRO A 325 16.90 9.56 12.00
N GLU A 326 17.54 10.66 12.36
CA GLU A 326 16.88 11.82 12.94
C GLU A 326 15.74 12.34 12.02
N GLY A 327 14.60 12.64 12.61
CA GLY A 327 13.41 13.14 11.89
C GLY A 327 12.58 12.05 11.23
N LYS A 328 13.00 10.78 11.29
CA LYS A 328 12.24 9.65 10.79
C LYS A 328 11.46 8.95 11.90
N TYR A 329 10.37 8.26 11.53
CA TYR A 329 9.52 7.51 12.45
C TYR A 329 8.99 6.24 11.80
N VAL A 330 8.60 5.27 12.63
CA VAL A 330 8.04 3.99 12.17
C VAL A 330 6.54 3.93 12.38
N ILE A 331 5.87 3.24 11.48
CA ILE A 331 4.42 3.05 11.46
C ILE A 331 4.15 1.54 11.39
N PRO A 332 4.50 0.77 12.45
CA PRO A 332 4.35 -0.68 12.41
C PRO A 332 2.87 -1.07 12.38
N GLY A 333 2.56 -2.10 11.61
CA GLY A 333 1.30 -2.81 11.73
C GLY A 333 1.21 -3.50 13.09
N VAL A 334 0.23 -3.13 13.90
CA VAL A 334 -0.05 -3.77 15.19
C VAL A 334 -1.37 -4.55 15.19
N VAL A 335 -2.10 -4.43 14.07
CA VAL A 335 -3.33 -5.14 13.74
C VAL A 335 -3.19 -5.76 12.35
N SER A 336 -3.47 -7.07 12.23
CA SER A 336 -3.26 -7.81 10.99
C SER A 336 -4.48 -7.79 10.06
N HIS A 337 -4.22 -7.63 8.76
CA HIS A 337 -5.21 -7.80 7.69
C HIS A 337 -5.44 -9.28 7.31
N SER A 338 -4.51 -10.19 7.68
CA SER A 338 -4.46 -11.57 7.19
C SER A 338 -5.24 -12.57 8.03
N THR A 339 -6.02 -12.11 9.00
CA THR A 339 -6.85 -12.97 9.89
C THR A 339 -8.18 -12.35 10.24
N ASN A 340 -9.21 -13.17 10.37
CA ASN A 340 -10.52 -12.76 10.87
C ASN A 340 -10.57 -12.56 12.39
N LEU A 341 -9.51 -12.93 13.13
CA LEU A 341 -9.43 -12.67 14.56
C LEU A 341 -9.23 -11.18 14.80
N ILE A 342 -10.04 -10.61 15.69
CA ILE A 342 -9.86 -9.24 16.17
C ILE A 342 -8.82 -9.30 17.30
N GLU A 343 -7.75 -8.55 17.16
CA GLU A 343 -6.70 -8.46 18.17
C GLU A 343 -7.27 -7.91 19.50
N HIS A 344 -6.87 -8.51 20.60
CA HIS A 344 -7.20 -7.95 21.91
C HIS A 344 -6.44 -6.64 22.12
N PRO A 345 -7.08 -5.53 22.59
CA PRO A 345 -6.41 -4.23 22.74
C PRO A 345 -5.13 -4.27 23.59
N GLU A 346 -5.05 -5.17 24.57
CA GLU A 346 -3.84 -5.40 25.36
C GLU A 346 -2.67 -5.93 24.50
N LEU A 347 -2.95 -6.83 23.53
CA LEU A 347 -1.92 -7.31 22.60
C LEU A 347 -1.46 -6.19 21.67
N VAL A 348 -2.38 -5.34 21.23
CA VAL A 348 -2.05 -4.14 20.42
C VAL A 348 -1.13 -3.21 21.22
N ALA A 349 -1.45 -2.93 22.49
CA ALA A 349 -0.62 -2.12 23.37
C ALA A 349 0.80 -2.71 23.54
N GLN A 350 0.91 -4.02 23.79
CA GLN A 350 2.20 -4.71 23.92
C GLN A 350 3.06 -4.60 22.64
N ARG A 351 2.47 -4.72 21.46
CA ARG A 351 3.16 -4.53 20.19
C ARG A 351 3.67 -3.10 20.02
N ILE A 352 2.88 -2.10 20.38
CA ILE A 352 3.30 -0.70 20.38
C ILE A 352 4.48 -0.47 21.34
N GLU A 353 4.39 -1.01 22.57
CA GLU A 353 5.43 -0.90 23.57
C GLU A 353 6.76 -1.54 23.11
N GLN A 354 6.71 -2.67 22.37
CA GLN A 354 7.90 -3.30 21.80
C GLN A 354 8.63 -2.35 20.84
N PHE A 355 7.92 -1.69 19.92
CA PHE A 355 8.54 -0.69 19.04
C PHE A 355 8.99 0.55 19.79
N ALA A 356 8.22 1.05 20.75
CA ALA A 356 8.59 2.19 21.58
C ALA A 356 9.90 1.97 22.37
N GLN A 357 10.17 0.72 22.76
CA GLN A 357 11.41 0.36 23.47
C GLN A 357 12.66 0.43 22.57
N VAL A 358 12.52 0.15 21.27
CA VAL A 358 13.66 0.05 20.35
C VAL A 358 13.92 1.31 19.53
N VAL A 359 12.87 2.10 19.20
CA VAL A 359 13.01 3.32 18.39
C VAL A 359 12.63 4.61 19.14
N GLY A 360 12.18 4.52 20.40
CA GLY A 360 11.65 5.65 21.16
C GLY A 360 10.14 5.83 20.94
N LYS A 361 9.39 6.07 22.03
CA LYS A 361 7.94 6.23 22.02
C LYS A 361 7.45 7.39 21.15
N GLU A 362 8.27 8.41 21.01
CA GLU A 362 8.04 9.61 20.21
C GLU A 362 8.09 9.36 18.70
N ASN A 363 8.63 8.21 18.27
CA ASN A 363 8.86 7.85 16.88
C ASN A 363 7.97 6.67 16.40
N VAL A 364 6.90 6.32 17.13
CA VAL A 364 6.01 5.21 16.80
C VAL A 364 4.60 5.69 16.53
N VAL A 365 4.05 5.38 15.36
CA VAL A 365 2.63 5.54 15.03
C VAL A 365 2.00 4.17 14.85
N ALA A 366 0.91 3.87 15.57
CA ALA A 366 0.25 2.57 15.51
C ALA A 366 -0.61 2.44 14.23
N SER A 367 -0.46 1.32 13.49
CA SER A 367 -1.13 1.11 12.20
C SER A 367 -1.66 -0.31 12.03
N THR A 368 -2.28 -0.57 10.89
CA THR A 368 -2.57 -1.92 10.38
C THR A 368 -1.40 -2.42 9.54
N ASP A 369 -1.24 -3.74 9.41
CA ASP A 369 -0.20 -4.36 8.56
C ASP A 369 -0.33 -3.91 7.09
N CYS A 370 -1.55 -3.91 6.57
CA CYS A 370 -1.89 -3.48 5.22
C CYS A 370 -3.32 -2.93 5.20
N GLY A 371 -3.83 -2.52 4.04
CA GLY A 371 -5.21 -2.08 3.87
C GLY A 371 -6.21 -3.16 4.28
N LEU A 372 -7.30 -2.79 4.93
CA LEU A 372 -8.35 -3.70 5.38
C LEU A 372 -9.51 -3.83 4.36
N GLY A 373 -9.67 -2.81 3.51
CA GLY A 373 -10.69 -2.81 2.47
C GLY A 373 -10.41 -3.84 1.38
N GLY A 374 -11.44 -4.63 1.02
CA GLY A 374 -11.28 -5.69 0.04
C GLY A 374 -10.51 -6.93 0.53
N ARG A 375 -10.18 -6.99 1.83
CA ARG A 375 -9.47 -8.11 2.46
C ARG A 375 -10.29 -8.79 3.52
N LEU A 376 -11.02 -8.02 4.32
CA LEU A 376 -11.84 -8.47 5.43
C LEU A 376 -13.30 -8.09 5.23
N HIS A 377 -14.19 -8.84 5.92
CA HIS A 377 -15.57 -8.39 6.05
C HIS A 377 -15.61 -7.00 6.71
N PRO A 378 -16.48 -6.07 6.23
CA PRO A 378 -16.54 -4.70 6.74
C PRO A 378 -16.64 -4.60 8.26
N ASP A 379 -17.48 -5.39 8.90
CA ASP A 379 -17.65 -5.35 10.37
C ASP A 379 -16.37 -5.75 11.11
N LEU A 380 -15.61 -6.72 10.58
CA LEU A 380 -14.34 -7.15 11.16
C LEU A 380 -13.26 -6.07 10.99
N ALA A 381 -13.19 -5.45 9.82
CA ALA A 381 -12.24 -4.37 9.55
C ALA A 381 -12.43 -3.20 10.53
N TRP A 382 -13.66 -2.76 10.74
CA TRP A 382 -13.96 -1.68 11.67
C TRP A 382 -13.70 -2.08 13.14
N ALA A 383 -14.08 -3.28 13.55
CA ALA A 383 -13.79 -3.78 14.90
C ALA A 383 -12.27 -3.88 15.18
N LYS A 384 -11.46 -4.21 14.16
CA LYS A 384 -10.01 -4.21 14.26
C LYS A 384 -9.44 -2.80 14.44
N LEU A 385 -9.98 -1.79 13.74
CA LEU A 385 -9.58 -0.39 13.92
C LEU A 385 -9.99 0.15 15.30
N GLU A 386 -11.16 -0.24 15.84
CA GLU A 386 -11.56 0.07 17.22
C GLU A 386 -10.58 -0.56 18.24
N SER A 387 -10.14 -1.79 17.99
CA SER A 387 -9.13 -2.44 18.80
C SER A 387 -7.77 -1.76 18.74
N LEU A 388 -7.37 -1.30 17.54
CA LEU A 388 -6.16 -0.50 17.32
C LEU A 388 -6.19 0.79 18.17
N ALA A 389 -7.26 1.59 18.05
CA ALA A 389 -7.40 2.84 18.77
C ALA A 389 -7.42 2.62 20.30
N THR A 390 -8.11 1.58 20.76
CA THR A 390 -8.15 1.21 22.19
C THR A 390 -6.78 0.78 22.69
N GLY A 391 -6.06 -0.04 21.96
CA GLY A 391 -4.71 -0.49 22.32
C GLY A 391 -3.70 0.66 22.35
N ALA A 392 -3.78 1.58 21.37
CA ALA A 392 -2.92 2.78 21.36
C ALA A 392 -3.19 3.69 22.57
N ARG A 393 -4.43 3.83 23.01
CA ARG A 393 -4.77 4.56 24.25
C ARG A 393 -4.13 3.88 25.48
N ILE A 394 -4.23 2.56 25.59
CA ILE A 394 -3.60 1.80 26.69
C ILE A 394 -2.07 2.01 26.69
N ALA A 395 -1.42 1.90 25.53
CA ALA A 395 0.01 2.13 25.39
C ALA A 395 0.38 3.58 25.76
N SER A 396 -0.43 4.55 25.32
CA SER A 396 -0.22 5.97 25.63
C SER A 396 -0.25 6.24 27.14
N GLU A 397 -1.23 5.70 27.86
CA GLU A 397 -1.32 5.82 29.33
C GLU A 397 -0.08 5.26 30.03
N ARG A 398 0.53 4.18 29.51
CA ARG A 398 1.73 3.55 30.07
C ARG A 398 3.03 4.24 29.72
N LEU A 399 3.11 4.80 28.53
CA LEU A 399 4.34 5.39 27.99
C LEU A 399 4.47 6.89 28.33
N PHE A 400 3.36 7.63 28.41
CA PHE A 400 3.34 9.09 28.59
C PHE A 400 2.69 9.54 29.91
N GLY A 401 1.97 8.62 30.62
CA GLY A 401 1.21 8.89 31.84
C GLY A 401 2.01 8.94 33.14
#